data_48e05e6287c6a78d2aebcead2f7fcb87
#
_entry.id   48e05e6287c6a78d2aebcead2f7fcb87
#
_cell.length_a   1.000
_cell.length_b   1.000
_cell.length_c   1.000
_cell.angle_alpha   90.00
_cell.angle_beta   90.00
_cell.angle_gamma   90.00
#
_symmetry.space_group_name_H-M   'P 1'
#
loop_
_entity.id
_entity.type
_entity.pdbx_description
1 polymer ?
#
loop_
_entity_poly.entity_id
_entity_poly.type
_entity_poly.pdbx_seq_one_letter_code
_entity_poly.pdbx_strand_id
1 'polypeptide(L)'
;DGWGAYPSIPATMDFFVNLFDLVEEEVYSFEDIEPGDGSVVDAIRYGDPNGGCGEVRLYTVQGGGHDWPGAYGNMDIDASLEAWLFFEQLCSNVPEGLGNELNPEERTLIAVMDLLGRKSKPVQGELRLYVYSDGSVEKRMGIK
;
A
#
# COMPACT_ATOMS: atom_id res chain seq x y z
N ASP A 1 30.49 -8.85 1.99
CA ASP A 1 29.03 -9.03 2.10
C ASP A 1 28.45 -8.85 0.72
N GLY A 2 27.76 -9.90 0.20
CA GLY A 2 27.34 -10.02 -1.20
C GLY A 2 26.13 -9.17 -1.61
N TRP A 3 25.81 -8.14 -0.84
CA TRP A 3 24.74 -7.19 -1.14
C TRP A 3 25.34 -6.02 -1.93
N GLY A 4 24.77 -5.71 -3.10
CA GLY A 4 25.18 -4.57 -3.92
C GLY A 4 24.93 -3.22 -3.23
N ALA A 5 25.34 -2.13 -3.86
CA ALA A 5 25.05 -0.77 -3.38
C ALA A 5 23.53 -0.53 -3.42
N TYR A 6 22.97 -0.09 -2.31
CA TYR A 6 21.57 0.34 -2.24
C TYR A 6 21.41 1.75 -2.79
N PRO A 7 20.31 2.07 -3.49
CA PRO A 7 19.97 3.44 -3.80
C PRO A 7 19.83 4.25 -2.50
N SER A 8 20.14 5.54 -2.54
CA SER A 8 19.82 6.42 -1.42
C SER A 8 18.30 6.57 -1.28
N ILE A 9 17.82 6.93 -0.09
CA ILE A 9 16.39 7.19 0.13
C ILE A 9 15.85 8.24 -0.85
N PRO A 10 16.52 9.41 -1.08
CA PRO A 10 16.08 10.35 -2.11
C PRO A 10 15.95 9.71 -3.51
N ALA A 11 16.96 8.94 -3.94
CA ALA A 11 16.90 8.29 -5.25
C ALA A 11 15.76 7.25 -5.35
N THR A 12 15.43 6.58 -4.24
CA THR A 12 14.28 5.66 -4.18
C THR A 12 12.97 6.42 -4.27
N MET A 13 12.85 7.55 -3.56
CA MET A 13 11.68 8.42 -3.63
C MET A 13 11.49 8.96 -5.05
N ASP A 14 12.53 9.54 -5.65
CA ASP A 14 12.51 10.06 -7.01
C ASP A 14 12.07 9.00 -8.03
N PHE A 15 12.51 7.76 -7.84
CA PHE A 15 12.11 6.65 -8.71
C PHE A 15 10.60 6.43 -8.69
N PHE A 16 9.98 6.32 -7.51
CA PHE A 16 8.54 6.08 -7.42
C PHE A 16 7.71 7.31 -7.78
N VAL A 17 8.13 8.51 -7.37
CA VAL A 17 7.47 9.76 -7.72
C VAL A 17 7.43 9.94 -9.24
N ASN A 18 8.55 9.72 -9.93
CA ASN A 18 8.61 9.82 -11.39
C ASN A 18 7.86 8.66 -12.09
N LEU A 19 7.93 7.44 -11.54
CA LEU A 19 7.24 6.27 -12.13
C LEU A 19 5.72 6.45 -12.19
N PHE A 20 5.16 7.16 -11.21
CA PHE A 20 3.72 7.38 -11.09
C PHE A 20 3.30 8.82 -11.43
N ASP A 21 4.21 9.66 -11.95
CA ASP A 21 3.95 11.07 -12.29
C ASP A 21 3.35 11.86 -11.12
N LEU A 22 3.82 11.59 -9.89
CA LEU A 22 3.33 12.24 -8.68
C LEU A 22 3.96 13.63 -8.49
N VAL A 23 3.28 14.48 -7.73
CA VAL A 23 3.78 15.80 -7.32
C VAL A 23 3.80 15.91 -5.80
N GLU A 24 4.69 16.77 -5.26
CA GLU A 24 4.68 17.11 -3.85
C GLU A 24 3.42 17.88 -3.52
N GLU A 25 2.62 17.35 -2.60
CA GLU A 25 1.37 17.97 -2.18
C GLU A 25 1.48 18.60 -0.78
N GLU A 26 2.21 17.96 0.11
CA GLU A 26 2.25 18.38 1.50
C GLU A 26 3.59 18.05 2.16
N VAL A 27 4.12 19.00 2.91
CA VAL A 27 5.26 18.83 3.82
C VAL A 27 4.79 19.25 5.21
N TYR A 28 4.94 18.37 6.18
CA TYR A 28 4.50 18.64 7.55
C TYR A 28 5.40 17.95 8.58
N SER A 29 5.34 18.42 9.83
CA SER A 29 6.01 17.79 10.97
C SER A 29 4.98 17.26 11.94
N PHE A 30 5.25 16.13 12.54
CA PHE A 30 4.47 15.61 13.66
C PHE A 30 4.79 16.40 14.93
N GLU A 31 3.85 16.44 15.85
CA GLU A 31 4.10 16.98 17.19
C GLU A 31 5.10 16.08 17.93
N ASP A 32 6.10 16.69 18.56
CA ASP A 32 7.03 16.00 19.45
C ASP A 32 6.30 15.72 20.78
N ILE A 33 5.65 14.56 20.88
CA ILE A 33 4.86 14.16 22.05
C ILE A 33 5.70 13.49 23.14
N GLU A 34 6.90 13.02 22.80
CA GLU A 34 7.84 12.44 23.76
C GLU A 34 9.24 13.06 23.61
N PRO A 35 9.42 14.33 24.00
CA PRO A 35 10.70 15.04 23.85
C PRO A 35 11.90 14.34 24.51
N GLY A 36 11.63 13.38 25.37
CA GLY A 36 12.64 12.59 26.09
C GLY A 36 13.33 11.54 25.21
N ASP A 37 12.76 11.16 24.09
CA ASP A 37 13.36 10.17 23.16
C ASP A 37 14.44 10.81 22.26
N GLY A 38 14.48 12.15 22.16
CA GLY A 38 15.49 12.91 21.43
C GLY A 38 15.34 12.86 19.92
N SER A 39 14.15 12.51 19.42
CA SER A 39 13.85 12.41 17.99
C SER A 39 12.60 13.21 17.64
N VAL A 40 12.46 13.59 16.35
CA VAL A 40 11.28 14.25 15.79
C VAL A 40 10.99 13.68 14.41
N VAL A 41 9.75 13.82 13.92
CA VAL A 41 9.33 13.24 12.65
C VAL A 41 8.82 14.32 11.70
N ASP A 42 9.45 14.37 10.51
CA ASP A 42 8.96 15.12 9.37
C ASP A 42 8.38 14.18 8.32
N ALA A 43 7.39 14.65 7.57
CA ALA A 43 6.78 13.88 6.50
C ALA A 43 6.64 14.70 5.22
N ILE A 44 6.77 14.00 4.09
CA ILE A 44 6.49 14.53 2.75
C ILE A 44 5.50 13.59 2.09
N ARG A 45 4.42 14.13 1.53
CA ARG A 45 3.43 13.41 0.76
C ARG A 45 3.48 13.84 -0.71
N TYR A 46 3.52 12.86 -1.59
CA TYR A 46 3.41 13.02 -3.03
C TYR A 46 2.13 12.34 -3.49
N GLY A 47 1.30 13.03 -4.24
CA GLY A 47 0.03 12.53 -4.75
C GLY A 47 -0.13 12.71 -6.25
N ASP A 48 -1.16 12.07 -6.81
CA ASP A 48 -1.51 12.21 -8.21
C ASP A 48 -2.19 13.56 -8.44
N PRO A 49 -1.59 14.47 -9.26
CA PRO A 49 -2.14 15.80 -9.53
C PRO A 49 -3.51 15.77 -10.23
N ASN A 50 -3.91 14.63 -10.75
CA ASN A 50 -5.20 14.42 -11.40
C ASN A 50 -6.26 13.80 -10.45
N GLY A 51 -5.94 13.63 -9.17
CA GLY A 51 -6.83 13.07 -8.16
C GLY A 51 -6.96 11.54 -8.24
N GLY A 52 -5.99 10.86 -8.86
CA GLY A 52 -5.89 9.40 -8.83
C GLY A 52 -5.46 8.86 -7.47
N CYS A 53 -5.33 7.53 -7.37
CA CYS A 53 -4.98 6.84 -6.13
C CYS A 53 -3.47 6.70 -5.88
N GLY A 54 -2.62 7.18 -6.81
CA GLY A 54 -1.17 7.12 -6.65
C GLY A 54 -0.71 8.00 -5.51
N GLU A 55 -0.03 7.42 -4.53
CA GLU A 55 0.54 8.17 -3.42
C GLU A 55 1.84 7.55 -2.96
N VAL A 56 2.81 8.40 -2.58
CA VAL A 56 4.05 8.02 -1.91
C VAL A 56 4.25 8.93 -0.71
N ARG A 57 4.57 8.35 0.45
CA ARG A 57 4.90 9.11 1.66
C ARG A 57 6.32 8.79 2.12
N LEU A 58 7.03 9.81 2.55
CA LEU A 58 8.30 9.68 3.24
C LEU A 58 8.16 10.25 4.65
N TYR A 59 8.46 9.43 5.65
CA TYR A 59 8.61 9.86 7.03
C TYR A 59 10.09 9.86 7.37
N THR A 60 10.60 10.98 7.87
CA THR A 60 12.00 11.15 8.27
C THR A 60 12.08 11.32 9.77
N VAL A 61 12.59 10.32 10.47
CA VAL A 61 12.82 10.37 11.92
C VAL A 61 14.21 10.94 12.16
N GLN A 62 14.28 12.22 12.52
CA GLN A 62 15.51 12.88 12.86
C GLN A 62 15.90 12.54 14.29
N GLY A 63 17.16 12.14 14.52
CA GLY A 63 17.63 11.69 15.83
C GLY A 63 17.23 10.26 16.20
N GLY A 64 16.45 9.59 15.35
CA GLY A 64 16.04 8.19 15.55
C GLY A 64 17.15 7.19 15.26
N GLY A 65 16.96 5.96 15.73
CA GLY A 65 17.80 4.80 15.51
C GLY A 65 17.28 3.88 14.39
N HIS A 66 17.71 2.62 14.44
CA HIS A 66 17.18 1.56 13.58
C HIS A 66 16.03 0.87 14.33
N ASP A 67 14.94 1.59 14.50
CA ASP A 67 13.82 1.26 15.35
C ASP A 67 12.52 1.22 14.56
N TRP A 68 11.45 0.72 15.21
CA TRP A 68 10.09 0.80 14.69
C TRP A 68 9.33 1.85 15.49
N PRO A 69 9.11 3.07 14.92
CA PRO A 69 8.44 4.15 15.64
C PRO A 69 7.08 3.73 16.22
N GLY A 70 6.83 4.13 17.45
CA GLY A 70 5.63 3.74 18.21
C GLY A 70 5.75 2.44 18.99
N ALA A 71 6.76 1.59 18.71
CA ALA A 71 7.05 0.40 19.49
C ALA A 71 8.24 0.62 20.45
N TYR A 72 9.29 1.26 19.94
CA TYR A 72 10.49 1.70 20.67
C TYR A 72 11.26 2.70 19.79
N GLY A 73 12.16 3.47 20.37
CA GLY A 73 12.83 4.58 19.70
C GLY A 73 11.94 5.82 19.64
N ASN A 74 11.66 6.32 18.44
CA ASN A 74 10.72 7.43 18.29
C ASN A 74 9.31 7.06 18.72
N MET A 75 8.68 7.91 19.53
CA MET A 75 7.34 7.72 20.07
C MET A 75 6.34 8.78 19.59
N ASP A 76 6.72 9.65 18.65
CA ASP A 76 5.84 10.70 18.12
C ASP A 76 4.80 10.18 17.14
N ILE A 77 5.09 9.03 16.51
CA ILE A 77 4.17 8.34 15.60
C ILE A 77 4.08 6.86 15.93
N ASP A 78 2.99 6.25 15.54
CA ASP A 78 2.89 4.77 15.45
C ASP A 78 3.01 4.36 13.98
N ALA A 79 4.16 3.85 13.59
CA ALA A 79 4.44 3.48 12.21
C ALA A 79 3.48 2.39 11.67
N SER A 80 2.97 1.52 12.53
CA SER A 80 1.99 0.50 12.14
C SER A 80 0.63 1.14 11.84
N LEU A 81 0.22 2.11 12.65
CA LEU A 81 -1.02 2.86 12.45
C LEU A 81 -0.91 3.72 11.20
N GLU A 82 0.21 4.42 10.99
CA GLU A 82 0.44 5.24 9.80
C GLU A 82 0.39 4.39 8.52
N ALA A 83 1.00 3.21 8.53
CA ALA A 83 0.93 2.27 7.41
C ALA A 83 -0.51 1.77 7.17
N TRP A 84 -1.26 1.48 8.24
CA TRP A 84 -2.66 1.07 8.13
C TRP A 84 -3.53 2.18 7.54
N LEU A 85 -3.42 3.41 8.05
CA LEU A 85 -4.15 4.58 7.56
C LEU A 85 -3.80 4.88 6.09
N PHE A 86 -2.53 4.73 5.70
CA PHE A 86 -2.12 4.84 4.31
C PHE A 86 -2.89 3.86 3.41
N PHE A 87 -2.97 2.59 3.79
CA PHE A 87 -3.70 1.60 3.01
C PHE A 87 -5.21 1.80 3.01
N GLU A 88 -5.81 2.28 4.11
CA GLU A 88 -7.23 2.59 4.17
C GLU A 88 -7.62 3.79 3.27
N GLN A 89 -6.73 4.78 3.15
CA GLN A 89 -6.97 5.97 2.35
C GLN A 89 -6.75 5.74 0.86
N LEU A 90 -5.91 4.77 0.49
CA LEU A 90 -5.67 4.44 -0.90
C LEU A 90 -7.00 4.09 -1.58
N CYS A 91 -7.32 4.86 -2.61
CA CYS A 91 -8.52 4.65 -3.42
C CYS A 91 -9.87 4.89 -2.72
N SER A 92 -9.91 5.49 -1.53
CA SER A 92 -11.18 5.95 -0.95
C SER A 92 -11.86 7.04 -1.81
N ASN A 93 -11.08 7.70 -2.66
CA ASN A 93 -11.54 8.70 -3.63
C ASN A 93 -11.67 8.14 -5.05
N VAL A 94 -11.70 6.83 -5.25
CA VAL A 94 -12.11 6.30 -6.56
C VAL A 94 -13.52 6.82 -6.81
N PRO A 95 -13.74 7.65 -7.86
CA PRO A 95 -15.09 8.08 -8.19
C PRO A 95 -15.97 6.83 -8.29
N GLU A 96 -17.11 6.82 -7.62
CA GLU A 96 -18.09 5.70 -7.67
C GLU A 96 -18.51 5.31 -9.11
N GLY A 97 -17.95 5.97 -10.12
CA GLY A 97 -18.16 5.69 -11.54
C GLY A 97 -17.18 4.70 -12.18
N LEU A 98 -16.14 4.20 -11.48
CA LEU A 98 -15.30 3.08 -11.96
C LEU A 98 -15.63 1.75 -11.26
N GLY A 99 -16.50 1.75 -10.26
CA GLY A 99 -17.39 0.63 -10.03
C GLY A 99 -18.37 0.60 -11.20
N ASN A 100 -17.89 0.18 -12.37
CA ASN A 100 -18.84 -0.31 -13.36
C ASN A 100 -19.72 -1.28 -12.59
N GLU A 101 -21.02 -1.00 -12.54
CA GLU A 101 -22.02 -2.06 -12.49
C GLU A 101 -21.78 -2.92 -13.74
N LEU A 102 -20.66 -3.65 -13.75
CA LEU A 102 -20.44 -4.71 -14.69
C LEU A 102 -21.56 -5.68 -14.37
N ASN A 103 -22.52 -5.68 -15.29
CA ASN A 103 -23.62 -6.62 -15.28
C ASN A 103 -23.01 -7.99 -14.91
N PRO A 104 -23.41 -8.62 -13.79
CA PRO A 104 -22.84 -9.88 -13.37
C PRO A 104 -22.86 -10.97 -14.45
N GLU A 105 -23.67 -10.76 -15.51
CA GLU A 105 -23.81 -11.64 -16.65
C GLU A 105 -22.69 -11.50 -17.70
N GLU A 106 -21.85 -10.45 -17.66
CA GLU A 106 -20.80 -10.24 -18.69
C GLU A 106 -19.38 -10.60 -18.22
N ARG A 107 -19.17 -10.90 -16.93
CA ARG A 107 -17.85 -11.27 -16.46
C ARG A 107 -17.51 -12.72 -16.81
N THR A 108 -16.35 -12.92 -17.40
CA THR A 108 -15.84 -14.26 -17.74
C THR A 108 -14.77 -14.71 -16.74
N LEU A 109 -14.77 -15.99 -16.39
CA LEU A 109 -13.74 -16.58 -15.53
C LEU A 109 -12.41 -16.67 -16.31
N ILE A 110 -11.37 -15.99 -15.83
CA ILE A 110 -10.05 -16.01 -16.45
C ILE A 110 -9.18 -17.12 -15.89
N ALA A 111 -9.23 -17.32 -14.56
CA ALA A 111 -8.37 -18.29 -13.89
C ALA A 111 -9.00 -18.81 -12.60
N VAL A 112 -8.62 -20.03 -12.24
CA VAL A 112 -8.79 -20.56 -10.89
C VAL A 112 -7.43 -20.76 -10.29
N MET A 113 -7.23 -20.33 -9.04
CA MET A 113 -5.96 -20.36 -8.32
C MET A 113 -6.13 -21.00 -6.95
N ASP A 114 -5.06 -21.59 -6.44
CA ASP A 114 -4.97 -21.97 -5.03
C ASP A 114 -4.69 -20.74 -4.15
N LEU A 115 -4.66 -20.90 -2.84
CA LEU A 115 -4.39 -19.80 -1.90
C LEU A 115 -2.95 -19.24 -1.99
N LEU A 116 -2.07 -19.90 -2.71
CA LEU A 116 -0.70 -19.45 -2.99
C LEU A 116 -0.58 -18.75 -4.36
N GLY A 117 -1.71 -18.50 -5.04
CA GLY A 117 -1.74 -17.82 -6.34
C GLY A 117 -1.33 -18.69 -7.53
N ARG A 118 -1.16 -20.01 -7.37
CA ARG A 118 -0.81 -20.93 -8.46
C ARG A 118 -2.07 -21.34 -9.21
N LYS A 119 -2.02 -21.35 -10.54
CA LYS A 119 -3.14 -21.88 -11.36
C LYS A 119 -3.49 -23.31 -10.96
N SER A 120 -4.76 -23.56 -10.74
CA SER A 120 -5.26 -24.81 -10.22
C SER A 120 -6.65 -25.12 -10.86
N LYS A 121 -7.10 -26.34 -10.72
CA LYS A 121 -8.48 -26.72 -11.03
C LYS A 121 -9.31 -26.69 -9.75
N PRO A 122 -10.64 -26.50 -9.85
CA PRO A 122 -11.52 -26.71 -8.70
C PRO A 122 -11.33 -28.12 -8.12
N VAL A 123 -11.15 -28.19 -6.80
CA VAL A 123 -11.00 -29.46 -6.06
C VAL A 123 -12.07 -29.48 -4.98
N GLN A 124 -12.78 -30.59 -4.87
CA GLN A 124 -13.86 -30.76 -3.89
C GLN A 124 -13.33 -30.60 -2.46
N GLY A 125 -14.02 -29.78 -1.68
CA GLY A 125 -13.65 -29.52 -0.28
C GLY A 125 -12.44 -28.60 -0.09
N GLU A 126 -11.86 -28.07 -1.15
CA GLU A 126 -10.76 -27.12 -1.06
C GLU A 126 -11.18 -25.71 -1.48
N LEU A 127 -10.64 -24.70 -0.78
CA LEU A 127 -10.87 -23.29 -1.08
C LEU A 127 -10.04 -22.88 -2.30
N ARG A 128 -10.67 -22.23 -3.28
CA ARG A 128 -10.04 -21.69 -4.48
C ARG A 128 -10.43 -20.23 -4.72
N LEU A 129 -9.52 -19.53 -5.38
CA LEU A 129 -9.74 -18.16 -5.85
C LEU A 129 -10.14 -18.21 -7.33
N TYR A 130 -11.29 -17.65 -7.64
CA TYR A 130 -11.82 -17.52 -9.00
C TYR A 130 -11.61 -16.08 -9.45
N VAL A 131 -10.76 -15.88 -10.44
CA VAL A 131 -10.39 -14.57 -10.99
C VAL A 131 -11.16 -14.32 -12.27
N TYR A 132 -11.85 -13.18 -12.37
CA TYR A 132 -12.69 -12.80 -13.48
C TYR A 132 -12.09 -11.68 -14.34
N SER A 133 -12.65 -11.49 -15.54
CA SER A 133 -12.19 -10.51 -16.53
C SER A 133 -12.32 -9.05 -16.09
N ASP A 134 -13.15 -8.78 -15.10
CA ASP A 134 -13.34 -7.49 -14.46
C ASP A 134 -12.32 -7.19 -13.32
N GLY A 135 -11.38 -8.12 -13.10
CA GLY A 135 -10.44 -8.04 -11.99
C GLY A 135 -10.99 -8.51 -10.64
N SER A 136 -12.28 -8.84 -10.56
CA SER A 136 -12.85 -9.35 -9.32
C SER A 136 -12.33 -10.75 -8.99
N VAL A 137 -12.25 -11.05 -7.69
CA VAL A 137 -11.81 -12.35 -7.17
C VAL A 137 -12.83 -12.89 -6.19
N GLU A 138 -13.33 -14.08 -6.45
CA GLU A 138 -14.24 -14.76 -5.53
C GLU A 138 -13.55 -15.94 -4.85
N LYS A 139 -13.79 -16.10 -3.56
CA LYS A 139 -13.42 -17.31 -2.81
C LYS A 139 -14.55 -18.31 -2.87
N ARG A 140 -14.29 -19.49 -3.41
CA ARG A 140 -15.30 -20.56 -3.47
C ARG A 140 -14.72 -21.88 -2.95
N MET A 141 -15.55 -22.60 -2.19
CA MET A 141 -15.28 -23.99 -1.84
C MET A 141 -15.70 -24.86 -3.01
N GLY A 142 -14.85 -25.77 -3.45
CA GLY A 142 -15.23 -26.75 -4.46
C GLY A 142 -16.37 -27.61 -3.95
N ILE A 143 -17.55 -27.47 -4.54
CA ILE A 143 -18.72 -28.33 -4.30
C ILE A 143 -18.82 -29.42 -5.38
N LYS A 144 -19.51 -30.48 -5.05
CA LYS A 144 -19.67 -31.65 -5.90
C LYS A 144 -20.59 -31.34 -7.08
#